data_45d5492a0d4323ce9f17f1f760806f26
#
_entry.id   45d5492a0d4323ce9f17f1f760806f26
#
_cell.length_a   1.000
_cell.length_b   1.000
_cell.length_c   1.000
_cell.angle_alpha   90.00
_cell.angle_beta   90.00
_cell.angle_gamma   90.00
#
_symmetry.space_group_name_H-M   'P 1'
#
loop_
_entity.id
_entity.type
_entity.pdbx_description
1 polymer ?
#
loop_
_entity_poly.entity_id
_entity_poly.type
_entity_poly.pdbx_seq_one_letter_code
_entity_poly.pdbx_strand_id
1 'polypeptide(L)'
;MLIEKTKGRYCYANVKLTSDSTEHLSNFPGFSKWIGRKMMFAPTGANIKHIQKYWPNAEWDDKSKIILNDYIMSLRAAEDRQKFSVPEDDDYMFETKPFEHQRRAFYMSRDKENFALLMEQGTGKTKIIIDNAAYLYANNKITTLIVIAQNGVHRNWLRNEIPFHLPEWCPRKSVYYSASMKKKDKEEWAEVQRASNNLKIFSFNIEGS
;
A
#
# COMPACT_ATOMS: atom_id res chain seq x y z
N MET A 1 -16.74 8.97 -28.79
CA MET A 1 -17.18 9.37 -27.43
C MET A 1 -16.06 10.18 -26.79
N LEU A 2 -16.40 11.32 -26.19
CA LEU A 2 -15.45 12.12 -25.44
C LEU A 2 -15.74 12.00 -23.94
N ILE A 3 -14.72 11.72 -23.14
CA ILE A 3 -14.78 11.64 -21.67
C ILE A 3 -14.14 12.90 -21.11
N GLU A 4 -14.88 13.62 -20.29
CA GLU A 4 -14.47 14.88 -19.68
C GLU A 4 -14.53 14.81 -18.15
N LYS A 5 -13.46 15.20 -17.45
CA LYS A 5 -13.43 15.27 -16.00
C LYS A 5 -14.19 16.49 -15.48
N THR A 6 -15.09 16.30 -14.53
CA THR A 6 -15.76 17.40 -13.82
C THR A 6 -14.85 18.06 -12.78
N LYS A 7 -15.28 19.19 -12.20
CA LYS A 7 -14.59 19.77 -11.01
C LYS A 7 -14.63 18.88 -9.77
N GLY A 8 -15.57 17.92 -9.70
CA GLY A 8 -15.70 16.97 -8.62
C GLY A 8 -15.10 15.59 -8.95
N ARG A 9 -15.61 14.56 -8.27
CA ARG A 9 -15.18 13.17 -8.40
C ARG A 9 -15.76 12.40 -9.60
N TYR A 10 -16.58 13.04 -10.41
CA TYR A 10 -17.29 12.40 -11.54
C TYR A 10 -16.69 12.77 -12.89
N CYS A 11 -17.02 12.00 -13.90
CA CYS A 11 -16.73 12.30 -15.32
C CYS A 11 -18.05 12.38 -16.12
N TYR A 12 -18.01 13.07 -17.26
CA TYR A 12 -19.07 13.06 -18.24
C TYR A 12 -18.67 12.25 -19.46
N ALA A 13 -19.58 11.40 -19.93
CA ALA A 13 -19.51 10.77 -21.25
C ALA A 13 -20.37 11.56 -22.22
N ASN A 14 -19.74 12.15 -23.23
CA ASN A 14 -20.39 12.87 -24.31
C ASN A 14 -20.30 12.03 -25.58
N VAL A 15 -21.43 11.51 -26.03
CA VAL A 15 -21.51 10.60 -27.18
C VAL A 15 -22.70 10.97 -28.07
N LYS A 16 -22.56 10.72 -29.36
CA LYS A 16 -23.72 10.80 -30.28
C LYS A 16 -24.71 9.72 -29.85
N LEU A 17 -25.92 10.16 -29.48
CA LEU A 17 -26.98 9.24 -29.03
C LEU A 17 -27.54 8.46 -30.20
N THR A 18 -27.42 7.15 -30.10
CA THR A 18 -28.10 6.12 -30.94
C THR A 18 -28.80 5.17 -29.97
N SER A 19 -29.68 4.27 -30.47
CA SER A 19 -30.30 3.24 -29.63
C SER A 19 -29.28 2.45 -28.85
N ASP A 20 -28.25 1.91 -29.52
CA ASP A 20 -27.22 1.08 -28.93
C ASP A 20 -26.36 1.85 -27.91
N SER A 21 -25.95 3.11 -28.23
CA SER A 21 -25.18 3.91 -27.30
C SER A 21 -25.96 4.28 -26.04
N THR A 22 -27.28 4.52 -26.18
CA THR A 22 -28.16 4.82 -25.05
C THR A 22 -28.31 3.61 -24.13
N GLU A 23 -28.47 2.42 -24.70
CA GLU A 23 -28.53 1.18 -23.93
C GLU A 23 -27.27 0.93 -23.15
N HIS A 24 -26.09 1.01 -23.80
CA HIS A 24 -24.81 0.80 -23.12
C HIS A 24 -24.51 1.86 -22.06
N LEU A 25 -24.88 3.12 -22.29
CA LEU A 25 -24.71 4.19 -21.29
C LEU A 25 -25.65 4.00 -20.08
N SER A 26 -26.87 3.47 -20.31
CA SER A 26 -27.78 3.21 -19.21
C SER A 26 -27.40 2.00 -18.36
N ASN A 27 -26.58 1.09 -18.92
CA ASN A 27 -26.10 -0.13 -18.26
C ASN A 27 -24.69 0.01 -17.62
N PHE A 28 -24.31 1.20 -17.21
CA PHE A 28 -23.07 1.35 -16.45
C PHE A 28 -23.11 0.52 -15.16
N PRO A 29 -22.09 -0.29 -14.87
CA PRO A 29 -22.10 -1.20 -13.72
C PRO A 29 -21.95 -0.47 -12.37
N GLY A 30 -21.46 0.77 -12.37
CA GLY A 30 -21.33 1.62 -11.19
C GLY A 30 -22.24 2.84 -11.26
N PHE A 31 -22.08 3.77 -10.34
CA PHE A 31 -22.89 4.98 -10.31
C PHE A 31 -22.85 5.73 -11.65
N SER A 32 -24.02 5.99 -12.20
CA SER A 32 -24.22 6.82 -13.39
C SER A 32 -25.58 7.54 -13.33
N LYS A 33 -25.66 8.72 -13.96
CA LYS A 33 -26.87 9.54 -14.03
C LYS A 33 -26.86 10.41 -15.28
N TRP A 34 -27.98 10.47 -15.98
CA TRP A 34 -28.17 11.41 -17.10
C TRP A 34 -28.29 12.85 -16.60
N ILE A 35 -27.52 13.76 -17.24
CA ILE A 35 -27.61 15.20 -17.06
C ILE A 35 -27.73 15.83 -18.45
N GLY A 36 -28.95 16.18 -18.84
CA GLY A 36 -29.23 16.59 -20.21
C GLY A 36 -28.90 15.47 -21.22
N ARG A 37 -28.00 15.77 -22.17
CA ARG A 37 -27.54 14.82 -23.19
C ARG A 37 -26.20 14.11 -22.83
N LYS A 38 -25.69 14.30 -21.62
CA LYS A 38 -24.45 13.67 -21.17
C LYS A 38 -24.73 12.69 -20.05
N MET A 39 -24.00 11.57 -20.05
CA MET A 39 -24.01 10.65 -18.94
C MET A 39 -22.93 11.05 -17.93
N MET A 40 -23.31 11.42 -16.73
CA MET A 40 -22.39 11.58 -15.60
C MET A 40 -22.16 10.22 -14.95
N PHE A 41 -20.92 9.85 -14.67
CA PHE A 41 -20.57 8.60 -14.04
C PHE A 41 -19.42 8.74 -13.05
N ALA A 42 -19.39 7.84 -12.07
CA ALA A 42 -18.20 7.68 -11.21
C ALA A 42 -17.12 6.93 -11.99
N PRO A 43 -15.87 7.42 -12.06
CA PRO A 43 -14.78 6.76 -12.79
C PRO A 43 -14.21 5.57 -12.00
N THR A 44 -15.07 4.61 -11.68
CA THR A 44 -14.67 3.34 -11.06
C THR A 44 -14.06 2.40 -12.10
N GLY A 45 -13.24 1.45 -11.64
CA GLY A 45 -12.68 0.44 -12.54
C GLY A 45 -13.72 -0.30 -13.38
N ALA A 46 -14.90 -0.59 -12.80
CA ALA A 46 -16.01 -1.23 -13.49
C ALA A 46 -16.56 -0.37 -14.64
N ASN A 47 -16.77 0.94 -14.40
CA ASN A 47 -17.24 1.87 -15.41
C ASN A 47 -16.18 2.14 -16.49
N ILE A 48 -14.92 2.23 -16.14
CA ILE A 48 -13.82 2.39 -17.11
C ILE A 48 -13.73 1.15 -18.02
N LYS A 49 -13.77 -0.05 -17.44
CA LYS A 49 -13.79 -1.31 -18.19
C LYS A 49 -14.99 -1.38 -19.15
N HIS A 50 -16.16 -0.93 -18.70
CA HIS A 50 -17.36 -0.86 -19.52
C HIS A 50 -17.17 0.08 -20.72
N ILE A 51 -16.60 1.29 -20.50
CA ILE A 51 -16.29 2.23 -21.57
C ILE A 51 -15.31 1.61 -22.56
N GLN A 52 -14.22 1.01 -22.10
CA GLN A 52 -13.22 0.39 -22.96
C GLN A 52 -13.81 -0.75 -23.82
N LYS A 53 -14.76 -1.51 -23.27
CA LYS A 53 -15.43 -2.59 -23.99
C LYS A 53 -16.31 -2.09 -25.14
N TYR A 54 -17.13 -1.07 -24.89
CA TYR A 54 -18.14 -0.63 -25.85
C TYR A 54 -17.72 0.59 -26.68
N TRP A 55 -16.73 1.35 -26.21
CA TRP A 55 -16.12 2.48 -26.92
C TRP A 55 -14.60 2.44 -26.85
N PRO A 56 -13.94 1.47 -27.49
CA PRO A 56 -12.48 1.32 -27.41
C PRO A 56 -11.71 2.55 -27.88
N ASN A 57 -12.31 3.34 -28.78
CA ASN A 57 -11.75 4.58 -29.31
C ASN A 57 -12.28 5.84 -28.61
N ALA A 58 -12.73 5.73 -27.36
CA ALA A 58 -13.14 6.89 -26.59
C ALA A 58 -11.97 7.83 -26.36
N GLU A 59 -12.16 9.10 -26.68
CA GLU A 59 -11.21 10.16 -26.38
C GLU A 59 -11.40 10.61 -24.92
N TRP A 60 -10.29 10.81 -24.23
CA TRP A 60 -10.26 11.25 -22.83
C TRP A 60 -9.58 12.62 -22.77
N ASP A 61 -10.16 13.59 -22.10
CA ASP A 61 -9.50 14.86 -21.87
C ASP A 61 -8.28 14.67 -20.93
N ASP A 62 -7.39 15.66 -20.87
CA ASP A 62 -6.12 15.51 -20.14
C ASP A 62 -6.32 15.20 -18.66
N LYS A 63 -7.39 15.68 -18.05
CA LYS A 63 -7.70 15.40 -16.64
C LYS A 63 -8.26 14.01 -16.43
N SER A 64 -9.06 13.51 -17.35
CA SER A 64 -9.61 12.16 -17.27
C SER A 64 -8.61 11.08 -17.71
N LYS A 65 -7.61 11.43 -18.55
CA LYS A 65 -6.48 10.55 -18.88
C LYS A 65 -5.70 10.10 -17.64
N ILE A 66 -5.54 10.97 -16.65
CA ILE A 66 -4.89 10.62 -15.39
C ILE A 66 -5.61 9.43 -14.75
N ILE A 67 -6.94 9.51 -14.64
CA ILE A 67 -7.76 8.45 -14.05
C ILE A 67 -7.68 7.14 -14.86
N LEU A 68 -7.68 7.26 -16.19
CA LEU A 68 -7.52 6.09 -17.07
C LEU A 68 -6.16 5.44 -16.88
N ASN A 69 -5.09 6.22 -16.80
CA ASN A 69 -3.74 5.73 -16.57
C ASN A 69 -3.61 5.05 -15.20
N ASP A 70 -4.16 5.64 -14.13
CA ASP A 70 -4.18 5.04 -12.79
C ASP A 70 -4.90 3.68 -12.81
N TYR A 71 -6.01 3.58 -13.54
CA TYR A 71 -6.72 2.32 -13.71
C TYR A 71 -5.87 1.28 -14.46
N ILE A 72 -5.25 1.65 -15.58
CA ILE A 72 -4.38 0.76 -16.36
C ILE A 72 -3.18 0.30 -15.50
N MET A 73 -2.57 1.20 -14.76
CA MET A 73 -1.47 0.86 -13.84
C MET A 73 -1.93 -0.12 -12.75
N SER A 74 -3.15 0.06 -12.22
CA SER A 74 -3.72 -0.86 -11.23
C SER A 74 -3.95 -2.27 -11.79
N LEU A 75 -4.39 -2.38 -13.03
CA LEU A 75 -4.57 -3.68 -13.72
C LEU A 75 -3.22 -4.38 -13.92
N ARG A 76 -2.21 -3.67 -14.43
CA ARG A 76 -0.86 -4.23 -14.61
C ARG A 76 -0.28 -4.71 -13.29
N ALA A 77 -0.40 -3.89 -12.25
CA ALA A 77 0.05 -4.28 -10.91
C ALA A 77 -0.70 -5.52 -10.36
N ALA A 78 -1.96 -5.72 -10.72
CA ALA A 78 -2.73 -6.91 -10.35
C ALA A 78 -2.25 -8.16 -11.13
N GLU A 79 -1.98 -8.01 -12.41
CA GLU A 79 -1.43 -9.09 -13.26
C GLU A 79 -0.02 -9.50 -12.79
N ASP A 80 0.84 -8.52 -12.50
CA ASP A 80 2.19 -8.78 -11.98
C ASP A 80 2.13 -9.54 -10.65
N ARG A 81 1.18 -9.17 -9.77
CA ARG A 81 0.96 -9.91 -8.52
C ARG A 81 0.52 -11.34 -8.75
N GLN A 82 -0.33 -11.61 -9.75
CA GLN A 82 -0.77 -12.98 -10.06
C GLN A 82 0.36 -13.85 -10.63
N LYS A 83 1.24 -13.26 -11.46
CA LYS A 83 2.36 -13.93 -12.10
C LYS A 83 3.58 -14.09 -11.18
N PHE A 84 3.59 -13.40 -10.03
CA PHE A 84 4.73 -13.42 -9.14
C PHE A 84 4.94 -14.82 -8.54
N SER A 85 6.15 -15.36 -8.73
CA SER A 85 6.63 -16.57 -8.06
C SER A 85 7.68 -16.18 -7.00
N VAL A 86 7.67 -16.90 -5.89
CA VAL A 86 8.71 -16.75 -4.86
C VAL A 86 9.99 -17.38 -5.40
N PRO A 87 11.15 -16.70 -5.29
CA PRO A 87 12.43 -17.28 -5.67
C PRO A 87 12.68 -18.62 -4.93
N GLU A 88 13.18 -19.60 -5.64
CA GLU A 88 13.54 -20.91 -5.06
C GLU A 88 14.80 -20.78 -4.19
N ASP A 89 15.79 -20.02 -4.68
CA ASP A 89 17.02 -19.71 -3.97
C ASP A 89 16.77 -18.49 -3.05
N ASP A 90 16.58 -18.77 -1.79
CA ASP A 90 16.28 -17.76 -0.77
C ASP A 90 17.46 -17.61 0.19
N ASP A 91 18.23 -16.54 0.01
CA ASP A 91 19.37 -16.20 0.87
C ASP A 91 18.95 -15.53 2.20
N TYR A 92 17.65 -15.18 2.36
CA TYR A 92 17.18 -14.52 3.57
C TYR A 92 16.84 -15.52 4.66
N MET A 93 17.55 -15.42 5.79
CA MET A 93 17.32 -16.27 6.97
C MET A 93 16.25 -15.66 7.87
N PHE A 94 15.05 -16.23 7.80
CA PHE A 94 13.93 -15.88 8.69
C PHE A 94 14.17 -16.38 10.11
N GLU A 95 13.96 -15.55 11.14
CA GLU A 95 13.99 -15.97 12.53
C GLU A 95 12.89 -16.99 12.83
N THR A 96 11.68 -16.70 12.38
CA THR A 96 10.55 -17.61 12.51
C THR A 96 10.09 -18.04 11.12
N LYS A 97 9.78 -19.32 10.94
CA LYS A 97 9.33 -19.87 9.66
C LYS A 97 8.08 -19.15 9.16
N PRO A 98 8.13 -18.49 7.99
CA PRO A 98 6.96 -17.80 7.44
C PRO A 98 5.97 -18.81 6.86
N PHE A 99 4.68 -18.46 6.89
CA PHE A 99 3.69 -19.11 6.05
C PHE A 99 3.90 -18.71 4.59
N GLU A 100 3.39 -19.52 3.65
CA GLU A 100 3.56 -19.28 2.21
C GLU A 100 3.11 -17.86 1.76
N HIS A 101 1.95 -17.41 2.24
CA HIS A 101 1.45 -16.06 1.92
C HIS A 101 2.32 -14.95 2.51
N GLN A 102 2.96 -15.16 3.67
CA GLN A 102 3.89 -14.21 4.28
C GLN A 102 5.20 -14.15 3.49
N ARG A 103 5.73 -15.31 3.12
CA ARG A 103 6.92 -15.43 2.28
C ARG A 103 6.70 -14.72 0.94
N ARG A 104 5.59 -14.99 0.29
CA ARG A 104 5.20 -14.33 -0.95
C ARG A 104 5.10 -12.80 -0.79
N ALA A 105 4.43 -12.31 0.24
CA ALA A 105 4.28 -10.88 0.52
C ALA A 105 5.63 -10.20 0.83
N PHE A 106 6.53 -10.88 1.56
CA PHE A 106 7.89 -10.41 1.81
C PHE A 106 8.64 -10.17 0.50
N TYR A 107 8.73 -11.18 -0.39
CA TYR A 107 9.44 -11.05 -1.67
C TYR A 107 8.82 -10.03 -2.60
N MET A 108 7.49 -9.87 -2.58
CA MET A 108 6.81 -8.85 -3.37
C MET A 108 7.08 -7.42 -2.89
N SER A 109 7.38 -7.24 -1.61
CA SER A 109 7.48 -5.92 -0.97
C SER A 109 8.91 -5.47 -0.70
N ARG A 110 9.86 -6.38 -0.45
CA ARG A 110 11.20 -6.08 0.09
C ARG A 110 12.03 -5.09 -0.73
N ASP A 111 11.84 -5.06 -2.05
CA ASP A 111 12.57 -4.18 -2.96
C ASP A 111 11.71 -3.02 -3.50
N LYS A 112 10.52 -2.83 -2.93
CA LYS A 112 9.63 -1.73 -3.31
C LYS A 112 9.79 -0.55 -2.36
N GLU A 113 9.94 0.64 -2.92
CA GLU A 113 10.02 1.88 -2.15
C GLU A 113 8.72 2.13 -1.35
N ASN A 114 7.58 1.84 -1.96
CA ASN A 114 6.26 1.95 -1.35
C ASN A 114 5.46 0.67 -1.58
N PHE A 115 4.90 0.11 -0.50
CA PHE A 115 4.07 -1.08 -0.59
C PHE A 115 2.97 -1.09 0.49
N ALA A 116 1.76 -1.51 0.12
CA ALA A 116 0.63 -1.65 1.02
C ALA A 116 0.29 -3.14 1.23
N LEU A 117 0.36 -3.59 2.48
CA LEU A 117 -0.07 -4.94 2.89
C LEU A 117 -1.57 -4.95 3.21
N LEU A 118 -2.40 -5.06 2.18
CA LEU A 118 -3.87 -5.12 2.29
C LEU A 118 -4.31 -6.58 2.53
N MET A 119 -3.95 -7.09 3.70
CA MET A 119 -4.23 -8.47 4.14
C MET A 119 -5.21 -8.43 5.31
N GLU A 120 -5.93 -9.53 5.53
CA GLU A 120 -6.84 -9.69 6.67
C GLU A 120 -6.13 -9.58 8.02
N GLN A 121 -6.89 -9.33 9.08
CA GLN A 121 -6.36 -9.33 10.44
C GLN A 121 -5.85 -10.73 10.81
N GLY A 122 -4.76 -10.81 11.57
CA GLY A 122 -4.20 -12.10 12.01
C GLY A 122 -3.31 -12.81 10.97
N THR A 123 -3.15 -12.29 9.75
CA THR A 123 -2.32 -12.91 8.69
C THR A 123 -0.81 -12.69 8.84
N GLY A 124 -0.38 -12.00 9.91
CA GLY A 124 1.04 -11.77 10.22
C GLY A 124 1.71 -10.65 9.43
N LYS A 125 0.96 -9.58 9.10
CA LYS A 125 1.55 -8.37 8.47
C LYS A 125 2.76 -7.82 9.21
N THR A 126 2.71 -7.83 10.54
CA THR A 126 3.78 -7.35 11.42
C THR A 126 5.08 -8.10 11.16
N LYS A 127 5.03 -9.43 11.11
CA LYS A 127 6.18 -10.27 10.76
C LYS A 127 6.78 -9.89 9.42
N ILE A 128 5.97 -9.72 8.38
CA ILE A 128 6.44 -9.35 7.04
C ILE A 128 7.20 -8.02 7.07
N ILE A 129 6.69 -7.04 7.82
CA ILE A 129 7.35 -5.72 7.95
C ILE A 129 8.67 -5.83 8.71
N ILE A 130 8.72 -6.66 9.77
CA ILE A 130 9.95 -6.88 10.55
C ILE A 130 11.00 -7.59 9.69
N ASP A 131 10.63 -8.63 8.96
CA ASP A 131 11.53 -9.32 8.03
C ASP A 131 12.04 -8.36 6.94
N ASN A 132 11.17 -7.51 6.37
CA ASN A 132 11.60 -6.47 5.42
C ASN A 132 12.58 -5.48 6.02
N ALA A 133 12.36 -5.04 7.25
CA ALA A 133 13.26 -4.11 7.93
C ALA A 133 14.65 -4.74 8.15
N ALA A 134 14.70 -6.01 8.54
CA ALA A 134 15.95 -6.74 8.70
C ALA A 134 16.68 -6.91 7.35
N TYR A 135 15.96 -7.29 6.31
CA TYR A 135 16.49 -7.39 4.94
C TYR A 135 17.08 -6.05 4.44
N LEU A 136 16.33 -4.98 4.61
CA LEU A 136 16.78 -3.64 4.19
C LEU A 136 17.99 -3.16 4.98
N TYR A 137 18.03 -3.47 6.28
CA TYR A 137 19.18 -3.17 7.13
C TYR A 137 20.43 -3.96 6.70
N ALA A 138 20.31 -5.26 6.47
CA ALA A 138 21.41 -6.10 6.01
C ALA A 138 22.01 -5.64 4.67
N ASN A 139 21.17 -5.08 3.80
CA ASN A 139 21.55 -4.51 2.51
C ASN A 139 21.97 -3.03 2.58
N ASN A 140 22.18 -2.47 3.78
CA ASN A 140 22.56 -1.07 4.01
C ASN A 140 21.57 -0.05 3.39
N LYS A 141 20.32 -0.43 3.15
CA LYS A 141 19.28 0.44 2.59
C LYS A 141 18.62 1.31 3.65
N ILE A 142 18.59 0.84 4.90
CA ILE A 142 18.06 1.60 6.04
C ILE A 142 18.97 1.45 7.27
N THR A 143 18.94 2.44 8.15
CA THR A 143 19.53 2.40 9.48
C THR A 143 18.48 2.55 10.58
N THR A 144 17.25 2.88 10.20
CA THR A 144 16.18 3.24 11.13
C THR A 144 14.83 2.69 10.63
N LEU A 145 14.09 2.08 11.54
CA LEU A 145 12.69 1.69 11.37
C LEU A 145 11.82 2.61 12.24
N ILE A 146 10.84 3.27 11.63
CA ILE A 146 9.82 4.05 12.34
C ILE A 146 8.50 3.30 12.25
N VAL A 147 7.92 2.99 13.42
CA VAL A 147 6.63 2.34 13.56
C VAL A 147 5.62 3.36 14.08
N ILE A 148 4.56 3.59 13.32
CA ILE A 148 3.43 4.43 13.73
C ILE A 148 2.20 3.54 13.86
N ALA A 149 1.66 3.40 15.07
CA ALA A 149 0.55 2.51 15.35
C ALA A 149 -0.38 3.09 16.41
N GLN A 150 -1.55 2.46 16.57
CA GLN A 150 -2.51 2.83 17.61
C GLN A 150 -1.93 2.63 19.01
N ASN A 151 -2.51 3.34 19.99
CA ASN A 151 -2.13 3.21 21.40
C ASN A 151 -2.22 1.75 21.87
N GLY A 152 -1.21 1.29 22.58
CA GLY A 152 -1.05 -0.11 22.98
C GLY A 152 -0.37 -0.99 21.92
N VAL A 153 -0.72 -0.88 20.65
CA VAL A 153 -0.11 -1.66 19.55
C VAL A 153 1.36 -1.29 19.36
N HIS A 154 1.71 0.01 19.39
CA HIS A 154 3.10 0.47 19.24
C HIS A 154 4.04 -0.11 20.31
N ARG A 155 3.55 -0.35 21.54
CA ARG A 155 4.33 -1.01 22.60
C ARG A 155 4.48 -2.50 22.37
N ASN A 156 3.43 -3.16 21.83
CA ASN A 156 3.46 -4.58 21.49
C ASN A 156 4.55 -4.89 20.47
N TRP A 157 4.74 -4.00 19.49
CA TRP A 157 5.84 -4.13 18.51
C TRP A 157 7.19 -4.30 19.18
N LEU A 158 7.50 -3.46 20.16
CA LEU A 158 8.82 -3.46 20.82
C LEU A 158 8.97 -4.58 21.84
N ARG A 159 7.89 -4.94 22.54
CA ARG A 159 7.94 -5.92 23.65
C ARG A 159 7.87 -7.36 23.17
N ASN A 160 7.07 -7.61 22.12
CA ASN A 160 6.74 -8.95 21.69
C ASN A 160 7.16 -9.23 20.23
N GLU A 161 6.69 -8.43 19.28
CA GLU A 161 6.81 -8.72 17.86
C GLU A 161 8.27 -8.67 17.37
N ILE A 162 8.98 -7.58 17.67
CA ILE A 162 10.38 -7.41 17.27
C ILE A 162 11.29 -8.44 17.96
N PRO A 163 11.21 -8.69 19.26
CA PRO A 163 12.01 -9.75 19.91
C PRO A 163 11.74 -11.15 19.35
N PHE A 164 10.53 -11.41 18.87
CA PHE A 164 10.12 -12.73 18.39
C PHE A 164 10.41 -12.95 16.91
N HIS A 165 10.38 -11.92 16.09
CA HIS A 165 10.48 -12.05 14.63
C HIS A 165 11.75 -11.48 14.02
N LEU A 166 12.40 -10.49 14.66
CA LEU A 166 13.61 -9.89 14.11
C LEU A 166 14.79 -10.84 14.31
N PRO A 167 15.51 -11.23 13.23
CA PRO A 167 16.62 -12.17 13.32
C PRO A 167 17.70 -11.76 14.30
N GLU A 168 18.27 -12.73 15.02
CA GLU A 168 19.34 -12.49 16.01
C GLU A 168 20.59 -11.84 15.39
N TRP A 169 20.88 -12.15 14.11
CA TRP A 169 21.96 -11.52 13.37
C TRP A 169 21.75 -10.04 13.06
N CYS A 170 20.53 -9.50 13.25
CA CYS A 170 20.23 -8.08 13.07
C CYS A 170 20.33 -7.34 14.41
N PRO A 171 21.48 -6.66 14.68
CA PRO A 171 21.65 -5.92 15.92
C PRO A 171 20.67 -4.75 15.96
N ARG A 172 20.02 -4.56 17.11
CA ARG A 172 18.95 -3.57 17.26
C ARG A 172 19.04 -2.78 18.55
N LYS A 173 18.56 -1.54 18.51
CA LYS A 173 18.16 -0.75 19.66
C LYS A 173 16.80 -0.14 19.42
N SER A 174 15.89 -0.23 20.38
CA SER A 174 14.50 0.18 20.20
C SER A 174 13.99 1.01 21.38
N VAL A 175 13.14 1.99 21.08
CA VAL A 175 12.48 2.84 22.08
C VAL A 175 11.10 3.27 21.56
N TYR A 176 10.15 3.47 22.47
CA TYR A 176 8.84 4.01 22.12
C TYR A 176 8.68 5.45 22.61
N TYR A 177 7.92 6.22 21.88
CA TYR A 177 7.53 7.58 22.29
C TYR A 177 6.35 7.54 23.28
N SER A 178 6.41 8.40 24.27
CA SER A 178 5.28 8.70 25.17
C SER A 178 5.27 10.19 25.46
N ALA A 179 4.10 10.82 25.38
CA ALA A 179 3.94 12.25 25.71
C ALA A 179 4.34 12.57 27.18
N SER A 180 4.31 11.57 28.07
CA SER A 180 4.72 11.66 29.48
C SER A 180 6.12 11.12 29.75
N MET A 181 7.07 11.28 28.80
CA MET A 181 8.44 10.79 28.95
C MET A 181 9.14 11.41 30.15
N LYS A 182 9.64 10.55 31.05
CA LYS A 182 10.49 10.95 32.17
C LYS A 182 11.92 11.18 31.70
N LYS A 183 12.76 11.74 32.57
CA LYS A 183 14.19 11.99 32.27
C LYS A 183 14.92 10.74 31.77
N LYS A 184 14.68 9.59 32.42
CA LYS A 184 15.26 8.29 32.03
C LYS A 184 14.85 7.90 30.59
N ASP A 185 13.58 8.09 30.23
CA ASP A 185 13.08 7.74 28.89
C ASP A 185 13.74 8.61 27.81
N LYS A 186 13.99 9.88 28.11
CA LYS A 186 14.71 10.82 27.22
C LYS A 186 16.18 10.43 27.04
N GLU A 187 16.82 9.93 28.09
CA GLU A 187 18.19 9.42 28.03
C GLU A 187 18.27 8.17 27.15
N GLU A 188 17.32 7.24 27.30
CA GLU A 188 17.21 6.04 26.47
C GLU A 188 16.98 6.42 24.99
N TRP A 189 16.13 7.40 24.70
CA TRP A 189 15.94 7.95 23.36
C TRP A 189 17.26 8.46 22.75
N ALA A 190 17.99 9.25 23.51
CA ALA A 190 19.26 9.80 23.08
C ALA A 190 20.31 8.68 22.86
N GLU A 191 20.26 7.62 23.63
CA GLU A 191 21.13 6.45 23.46
C GLU A 191 20.82 5.72 22.14
N VAL A 192 19.54 5.47 21.85
CA VAL A 192 19.12 4.84 20.58
C VAL A 192 19.49 5.72 19.39
N GLN A 193 19.32 7.04 19.48
CA GLN A 193 19.72 7.96 18.41
C GLN A 193 21.23 7.91 18.10
N ARG A 194 22.07 7.79 19.13
CA ARG A 194 23.54 7.75 18.98
C ARG A 194 24.08 6.37 18.59
N ALA A 195 23.23 5.33 18.66
CA ALA A 195 23.67 3.98 18.35
C ALA A 195 24.19 3.90 16.91
N SER A 196 25.40 3.41 16.75
CA SER A 196 25.99 3.03 15.46
C SER A 196 25.94 1.51 15.29
N ASN A 197 25.91 1.04 14.07
CA ASN A 197 25.90 -0.40 13.73
C ASN A 197 24.74 -1.19 14.34
N ASN A 198 23.59 -0.52 14.52
CA ASN A 198 22.34 -1.13 14.98
C ASN A 198 21.19 -0.62 14.14
N LEU A 199 20.21 -1.48 13.86
CA LEU A 199 18.91 -1.04 13.40
C LEU A 199 18.22 -0.28 14.53
N LYS A 200 18.04 1.03 14.36
CA LYS A 200 17.35 1.89 15.33
C LYS A 200 15.85 1.75 15.10
N ILE A 201 15.09 1.49 16.15
CA ILE A 201 13.65 1.29 16.05
C ILE A 201 12.93 2.26 16.95
N PHE A 202 12.17 3.17 16.36
CA PHE A 202 11.35 4.15 17.06
C PHE A 202 9.88 3.85 16.85
N SER A 203 9.13 3.75 17.93
CA SER A 203 7.69 3.48 17.87
C SER A 203 6.89 4.63 18.45
N PHE A 204 5.89 5.07 17.70
CA PHE A 204 5.00 6.19 18.01
C PHE A 204 3.55 5.74 18.01
N ASN A 205 2.73 6.36 18.86
CA ASN A 205 1.28 6.24 18.74
C ASN A 205 0.71 7.40 17.91
N ILE A 206 -0.32 7.11 17.13
CA ILE A 206 -0.99 8.10 16.25
C ILE A 206 -1.61 9.25 17.06
N GLU A 207 -2.06 8.98 18.29
CA GLU A 207 -2.81 9.91 19.14
C GLU A 207 -1.91 10.87 19.94
N GLY A 208 -0.61 10.66 19.94
CA GLY A 208 0.37 11.40 20.77
C GLY A 208 1.50 12.06 19.98
N SER A 209 1.36 12.11 18.67
CA SER A 209 2.34 12.75 17.75
C SER A 209 1.93 14.18 17.43
#